data_258b171a4f9537e2c57b80ff2f64fffd
#
_entry.id   258b171a4f9537e2c57b80ff2f64fffd
#
_cell.length_a   1.000
_cell.length_b   1.000
_cell.length_c   1.000
_cell.angle_alpha   90.00
_cell.angle_beta   90.00
_cell.angle_gamma   90.00
#
_symmetry.space_group_name_H-M   'P 1'
#
loop_
_entity.id
_entity.type
_entity.pdbx_description
1 polymer ?
#
loop_
_entity_poly.entity_id
_entity_poly.type
_entity_poly.pdbx_seq_one_letter_code
_entity_poly.pdbx_strand_id
1 'polypeptide(L)'
;MDQIQISRRNAIIKRDAVLLGIGILYYIFIRITGLAVPCIFRKITGFLCPGCGITRAILAAVRLDFAKAFAYNQFIFIAFPALAYIIVKNDYVFVRYGNRKLSRFDNILIFTCIAGAVMFAVLRNVMRF
;
A
#
# COMPACT_ATOMS: atom_id res chain seq x y z
N MET A 1 29.92 10.97 -1.15
CA MET A 1 28.86 10.19 -1.85
C MET A 1 29.33 9.95 -3.27
N ASP A 2 29.48 8.68 -3.65
CA ASP A 2 30.02 8.33 -4.96
C ASP A 2 29.01 8.60 -6.07
N GLN A 3 29.48 8.85 -7.30
CA GLN A 3 28.61 9.10 -8.47
C GLN A 3 27.57 7.99 -8.68
N ILE A 4 27.94 6.76 -8.37
CA ILE A 4 27.08 5.59 -8.44
C ILE A 4 25.91 5.69 -7.44
N GLN A 5 26.16 6.16 -6.23
CA GLN A 5 25.13 6.36 -5.21
C GLN A 5 24.15 7.48 -5.59
N ILE A 6 24.66 8.55 -6.20
CA ILE A 6 23.84 9.65 -6.71
C ILE A 6 22.91 9.14 -7.83
N SER A 7 23.44 8.36 -8.76
CA SER A 7 22.66 7.78 -9.85
C SER A 7 21.53 6.88 -9.32
N ARG A 8 21.84 6.02 -8.35
CA ARG A 8 20.83 5.12 -7.72
C ARG A 8 19.77 5.90 -6.98
N ARG A 9 20.16 6.94 -6.23
CA ARG A 9 19.21 7.84 -5.55
C ARG A 9 18.27 8.51 -6.55
N ASN A 10 18.81 9.05 -7.64
CA ASN A 10 18.02 9.70 -8.67
C ASN A 10 17.04 8.73 -9.35
N ALA A 11 17.41 7.46 -9.53
CA ALA A 11 16.52 6.43 -10.05
C ALA A 11 15.33 6.16 -9.09
N ILE A 12 15.57 6.13 -7.77
CA ILE A 12 14.51 5.99 -6.77
C ILE A 12 13.60 7.21 -6.79
N ILE A 13 14.16 8.43 -6.76
CA ILE A 13 13.39 9.67 -6.80
C ILE A 13 12.49 9.73 -8.05
N LYS A 14 13.03 9.34 -9.22
CA LYS A 14 12.23 9.29 -10.46
C LYS A 14 11.09 8.28 -10.35
N ARG A 15 11.34 7.08 -9.82
CA ARG A 15 10.31 6.05 -9.60
C ARG A 15 9.21 6.59 -8.67
N ASP A 16 9.60 7.18 -7.55
CA ASP A 16 8.66 7.66 -6.55
C ASP A 16 7.86 8.86 -7.06
N ALA A 17 8.49 9.76 -7.82
CA ALA A 17 7.81 10.87 -8.48
C ALA A 17 6.77 10.38 -9.50
N VAL A 18 7.09 9.35 -10.29
CA VAL A 18 6.13 8.74 -11.22
C VAL A 18 4.97 8.10 -10.48
N LEU A 19 5.24 7.32 -9.41
CA LEU A 19 4.20 6.69 -8.60
C LEU A 19 3.29 7.72 -7.92
N LEU A 20 3.86 8.81 -7.38
CA LEU A 20 3.09 9.92 -6.83
C LEU A 20 2.24 10.61 -7.91
N GLY A 21 2.80 10.84 -9.09
CA GLY A 21 2.06 11.42 -10.22
C GLY A 21 0.87 10.56 -10.62
N ILE A 22 1.05 9.25 -10.73
CA ILE A 22 -0.05 8.30 -11.01
C ILE A 22 -1.09 8.33 -9.88
N GLY A 23 -0.65 8.36 -8.63
CA GLY A 23 -1.56 8.43 -7.47
C GLY A 23 -2.40 9.71 -7.45
N ILE A 24 -1.78 10.86 -7.74
CA ILE A 24 -2.47 12.15 -7.83
C ILE A 24 -3.46 12.15 -9.00
N LEU A 25 -3.05 11.65 -10.17
CA LEU A 25 -3.92 11.56 -11.34
C LEU A 25 -5.13 10.67 -11.08
N TYR A 26 -4.92 9.52 -10.43
CA TYR A 26 -5.99 8.62 -10.02
C TYR A 26 -6.93 9.27 -8.98
N TYR A 27 -6.38 10.02 -8.02
CA TYR A 27 -7.17 10.79 -7.06
C TYR A 27 -8.07 11.82 -7.77
N ILE A 28 -7.50 12.60 -8.69
CA ILE A 28 -8.25 13.59 -9.48
C ILE A 28 -9.33 12.91 -10.32
N PHE A 29 -9.00 11.79 -10.97
CA PHE A 29 -9.96 11.01 -11.75
C PHE A 29 -11.18 10.59 -10.91
N ILE A 30 -10.95 10.04 -9.71
CA ILE A 30 -12.05 9.65 -8.81
C ILE A 30 -12.85 10.87 -8.35
N ARG A 31 -12.20 12.02 -8.13
CA ARG A 31 -12.88 13.25 -7.69
C ARG A 31 -13.81 13.81 -8.76
N ILE A 32 -13.42 13.71 -10.03
CA ILE A 32 -14.20 14.23 -11.15
C ILE A 32 -15.31 13.24 -11.55
N THR A 33 -14.98 11.95 -11.67
CA THR A 33 -15.91 10.94 -12.21
C THR A 33 -16.76 10.26 -11.14
N GLY A 34 -16.34 10.29 -9.88
CA GLY A 34 -16.95 9.49 -8.80
C GLY A 34 -16.73 7.98 -8.94
N LEU A 35 -16.05 7.54 -10.01
CA LEU A 35 -15.83 6.13 -10.32
C LEU A 35 -14.52 5.65 -9.68
N ALA A 36 -14.63 4.85 -8.61
CA ALA A 36 -13.51 4.07 -8.10
C ALA A 36 -13.45 2.73 -8.81
N VAL A 37 -12.22 2.23 -9.06
CA VAL A 37 -12.04 0.89 -9.66
C VAL A 37 -12.75 -0.15 -8.80
N PRO A 38 -13.73 -0.88 -9.34
CA PRO A 38 -14.44 -1.89 -8.61
C PRO A 38 -13.52 -3.06 -8.28
N CYS A 39 -13.68 -3.64 -7.10
CA CYS A 39 -12.94 -4.85 -6.75
C CYS A 39 -13.42 -6.02 -7.60
N ILE A 40 -12.58 -6.49 -8.52
CA ILE A 40 -12.88 -7.62 -9.42
C ILE A 40 -13.20 -8.88 -8.61
N PHE A 41 -12.42 -9.12 -7.54
CA PHE A 41 -12.63 -10.26 -6.66
C PHE A 41 -14.05 -10.27 -6.06
N ARG A 42 -14.52 -9.13 -5.54
CA ARG A 42 -15.88 -8.99 -5.00
C ARG A 42 -16.94 -9.16 -6.09
N LYS A 43 -16.64 -8.71 -7.30
CA LYS A 43 -17.60 -8.80 -8.44
C LYS A 43 -17.78 -10.26 -8.91
N ILE A 44 -16.72 -11.06 -8.86
CA ILE A 44 -16.72 -12.46 -9.31
C ILE A 44 -17.19 -13.41 -8.20
N THR A 45 -16.67 -13.25 -6.98
CA THR A 45 -16.88 -14.20 -5.87
C THR A 45 -17.99 -13.78 -4.90
N GLY A 46 -18.39 -12.50 -4.90
CA GLY A 46 -19.30 -11.93 -3.91
C GLY A 46 -18.63 -11.65 -2.54
N PHE A 47 -17.41 -12.14 -2.30
CA PHE A 47 -16.70 -11.98 -1.04
C PHE A 47 -15.90 -10.68 -0.97
N LEU A 48 -15.73 -10.15 0.25
CA LEU A 48 -14.89 -8.98 0.51
C LEU A 48 -13.42 -9.41 0.55
N CYS A 49 -12.60 -8.90 -0.38
CA CYS A 49 -11.15 -9.09 -0.31
C CYS A 49 -10.53 -8.21 0.80
N PRO A 50 -9.32 -8.52 1.30
CA PRO A 50 -8.66 -7.71 2.32
C PRO A 50 -8.36 -6.28 1.85
N GLY A 51 -8.28 -6.06 0.53
CA GLY A 51 -8.10 -4.75 -0.10
C GLY A 51 -9.39 -3.96 -0.32
N CYS A 52 -10.57 -4.56 -0.08
CA CYS A 52 -11.84 -3.85 -0.27
C CYS A 52 -11.94 -2.66 0.70
N GLY A 53 -12.13 -1.45 0.12
CA GLY A 53 -12.23 -0.22 0.89
C GLY A 53 -10.90 0.55 1.03
N ILE A 54 -9.75 0.02 0.59
CA ILE A 54 -8.46 0.73 0.65
C ILE A 54 -8.55 2.10 -0.04
N THR A 55 -9.10 2.18 -1.23
CA THR A 55 -9.24 3.46 -1.95
C THR A 55 -10.06 4.46 -1.12
N ARG A 56 -11.18 4.03 -0.55
CA ARG A 56 -12.02 4.89 0.31
C ARG A 56 -11.31 5.27 1.60
N ALA A 57 -10.56 4.34 2.19
CA ALA A 57 -9.75 4.61 3.38
C ALA A 57 -8.67 5.65 3.09
N ILE A 58 -7.95 5.54 1.97
CA ILE A 58 -6.94 6.52 1.57
C ILE A 58 -7.58 7.88 1.30
N LEU A 59 -8.71 7.93 0.58
CA LEU A 59 -9.43 9.18 0.32
C LEU A 59 -9.92 9.87 1.60
N ALA A 60 -10.36 9.10 2.59
CA ALA A 60 -10.76 9.62 3.91
C ALA A 60 -9.54 10.10 4.70
N ALA A 61 -8.43 9.35 4.67
CA ALA A 61 -7.19 9.74 5.33
C ALA A 61 -6.59 11.04 4.75
N VAL A 62 -6.64 11.22 3.43
CA VAL A 62 -6.21 12.48 2.76
C VAL A 62 -7.08 13.67 3.21
N ARG A 63 -8.34 13.43 3.59
CA ARG A 63 -9.24 14.45 4.16
C ARG A 63 -9.09 14.60 5.67
N LEU A 64 -8.09 13.96 6.29
CA LEU A 64 -7.84 13.92 7.72
C LEU A 64 -8.99 13.28 8.54
N ASP A 65 -9.87 12.55 7.89
CA ASP A 65 -10.97 11.82 8.54
C ASP A 65 -10.52 10.37 8.82
N PHE A 66 -9.65 10.24 9.82
CA PHE A 66 -9.07 8.94 10.18
C PHE A 66 -10.11 7.96 10.74
N ALA A 67 -11.18 8.45 11.36
CA ALA A 67 -12.26 7.61 11.85
C ALA A 67 -12.97 6.88 10.70
N LYS A 68 -13.32 7.61 9.64
CA LYS A 68 -13.88 7.00 8.43
C LYS A 68 -12.87 6.13 7.68
N ALA A 69 -11.60 6.56 7.62
CA ALA A 69 -10.55 5.76 7.01
C ALA A 69 -10.43 4.39 7.69
N PHE A 70 -10.42 4.36 9.02
CA PHE A 70 -10.40 3.14 9.82
C PHE A 70 -11.67 2.29 9.61
N ALA A 71 -12.85 2.90 9.56
CA ALA A 71 -14.11 2.21 9.30
C ALA A 71 -14.14 1.53 7.91
N TYR A 72 -13.48 2.10 6.90
CA TYR A 72 -13.41 1.50 5.57
C TYR A 72 -12.46 0.32 5.49
N ASN A 73 -11.31 0.38 6.15
CA ASN A 73 -10.35 -0.73 6.16
C ASN A 73 -9.35 -0.60 7.32
N GLN A 74 -9.58 -1.36 8.39
CA GLN A 74 -8.71 -1.37 9.58
C GLN A 74 -7.32 -1.95 9.26
N PHE A 75 -7.25 -2.94 8.38
CA PHE A 75 -6.01 -3.65 8.07
C PHE A 75 -4.93 -2.72 7.47
N ILE A 76 -5.33 -1.68 6.72
CA ILE A 76 -4.37 -0.76 6.10
C ILE A 76 -3.53 -0.02 7.14
N PHE A 77 -4.08 0.26 8.33
CA PHE A 77 -3.34 0.95 9.40
C PHE A 77 -2.22 0.09 9.99
N ILE A 78 -2.30 -1.23 9.85
CA ILE A 78 -1.24 -2.17 10.25
C ILE A 78 -0.30 -2.45 9.08
N ALA A 79 -0.86 -2.69 7.90
CA ALA A 79 -0.10 -3.03 6.71
C ALA A 79 0.72 -1.86 6.17
N PHE A 80 0.19 -0.62 6.20
CA PHE A 80 0.85 0.55 5.66
C PHE A 80 2.20 0.86 6.33
N PRO A 81 2.30 0.97 7.68
CA PRO A 81 3.59 1.23 8.32
C PRO A 81 4.60 0.09 8.10
N ALA A 82 4.14 -1.16 8.07
CA ALA A 82 5.01 -2.30 7.81
C ALA A 82 5.59 -2.26 6.37
N LEU A 83 4.75 -2.01 5.37
CA LEU A 83 5.18 -1.88 3.98
C LEU A 83 6.06 -0.64 3.76
N ALA A 84 5.70 0.50 4.37
CA ALA A 84 6.51 1.71 4.30
C ALA A 84 7.92 1.47 4.87
N TYR A 85 8.03 0.80 6.02
CA TYR A 85 9.31 0.42 6.60
C TYR A 85 10.15 -0.43 5.63
N ILE A 86 9.56 -1.46 5.03
CA ILE A 86 10.26 -2.35 4.08
C ILE A 86 10.75 -1.55 2.86
N ILE A 87 9.91 -0.68 2.30
CA ILE A 87 10.24 0.12 1.12
C ILE A 87 11.40 1.07 1.44
N VAL A 88 11.28 1.87 2.51
CA VAL A 88 12.31 2.85 2.90
C VAL A 88 13.64 2.16 3.21
N LYS A 89 13.61 1.05 3.96
CA LYS A 89 14.80 0.27 4.27
C LYS A 89 15.47 -0.28 3.01
N ASN A 90 14.69 -0.89 2.11
CA ASN A 90 15.22 -1.45 0.87
C ASN A 90 15.80 -0.38 -0.06
N ASP A 91 15.17 0.77 -0.15
CA ASP A 91 15.68 1.89 -0.94
C ASP A 91 16.97 2.45 -0.35
N TYR A 92 17.06 2.58 0.98
CA TYR A 92 18.30 2.96 1.65
C TYR A 92 19.44 1.96 1.37
N VAL A 93 19.17 0.67 1.53
CA VAL A 93 20.15 -0.41 1.26
C VAL A 93 20.57 -0.40 -0.21
N PHE A 94 19.64 -0.19 -1.13
CA PHE A 94 19.95 -0.12 -2.57
C PHE A 94 20.84 1.08 -2.90
N VAL A 95 20.57 2.25 -2.36
CA VAL A 95 21.43 3.43 -2.58
C VAL A 95 22.83 3.18 -2.07
N ARG A 96 22.96 2.61 -0.86
CA ARG A 96 24.25 2.45 -0.20
C ARG A 96 25.07 1.28 -0.74
N TYR A 97 24.44 0.13 -0.97
CA TYR A 97 25.14 -1.12 -1.30
C TYR A 97 24.85 -1.63 -2.71
N GLY A 98 23.87 -1.07 -3.42
CA GLY A 98 23.49 -1.50 -4.77
C GLY A 98 22.75 -2.85 -4.84
N ASN A 99 22.32 -3.36 -3.69
CA ASN A 99 21.66 -4.64 -3.57
C ASN A 99 20.26 -4.48 -2.99
N ARG A 100 19.29 -5.22 -3.52
CA ARG A 100 17.88 -5.24 -3.05
C ARG A 100 17.55 -6.58 -2.40
N LYS A 101 18.42 -7.14 -1.59
CA LYS A 101 18.14 -8.38 -0.88
C LYS A 101 17.27 -8.10 0.34
N LEU A 102 16.10 -8.73 0.35
CA LEU A 102 15.23 -8.77 1.53
C LEU A 102 15.92 -9.54 2.66
N SER A 103 15.93 -8.97 3.84
CA SER A 103 16.40 -9.64 5.06
C SER A 103 15.41 -10.75 5.46
N ARG A 104 15.88 -11.70 6.26
CA ARG A 104 14.99 -12.71 6.88
C ARG A 104 13.84 -12.06 7.65
N PHE A 105 14.13 -10.96 8.35
CA PHE A 105 13.12 -10.18 9.06
C PHE A 105 12.08 -9.58 8.10
N ASP A 106 12.51 -9.03 6.96
CA ASP A 106 11.59 -8.46 5.95
C ASP A 106 10.65 -9.54 5.40
N ASN A 107 11.20 -10.75 5.13
CA ASN A 107 10.40 -11.87 4.67
C ASN A 107 9.36 -12.30 5.73
N ILE A 108 9.76 -12.42 7.00
CA ILE A 108 8.84 -12.74 8.10
C ILE A 108 7.74 -11.68 8.18
N LEU A 109 8.09 -10.40 8.09
CA LEU A 109 7.13 -9.30 8.15
C LEU A 109 6.14 -9.35 6.98
N ILE A 110 6.63 -9.63 5.75
CA ILE A 110 5.78 -9.81 4.57
C ILE A 110 4.83 -10.99 4.75
N PHE A 111 5.34 -12.16 5.17
CA PHE A 111 4.49 -13.33 5.40
C PHE A 111 3.46 -13.09 6.50
N THR A 112 3.84 -12.38 7.57
CA THR A 112 2.91 -12.00 8.65
C THR A 112 1.82 -11.06 8.12
N CYS A 113 2.17 -10.08 7.28
CA CYS A 113 1.19 -9.20 6.65
C CYS A 113 0.25 -9.98 5.70
N ILE A 114 0.78 -10.94 4.93
CA ILE A 114 -0.05 -11.77 4.04
C ILE A 114 -1.02 -12.64 4.86
N ALA A 115 -0.53 -13.32 5.90
CA ALA A 115 -1.35 -14.13 6.79
C ALA A 115 -2.42 -13.28 7.49
N GLY A 116 -2.04 -12.08 7.97
CA GLY A 116 -2.97 -11.11 8.56
C GLY A 116 -4.03 -10.63 7.56
N ALA A 117 -3.66 -10.40 6.31
CA ALA A 117 -4.60 -10.03 5.24
C ALA A 117 -5.62 -11.14 4.97
N VAL A 118 -5.17 -12.39 4.90
CA VAL A 118 -6.06 -13.54 4.70
C VAL A 118 -7.01 -13.69 5.89
N MET A 119 -6.47 -13.64 7.12
CA MET A 119 -7.29 -13.73 8.33
C MET A 119 -8.30 -12.59 8.41
N PHE A 120 -7.90 -11.36 8.11
CA PHE A 120 -8.80 -10.20 8.05
C PHE A 120 -9.90 -10.39 7.00
N ALA A 121 -9.57 -10.93 5.81
CA ALA A 121 -10.57 -11.23 4.78
C ALA A 121 -11.58 -12.27 5.26
N VAL A 122 -11.13 -13.35 5.91
CA VAL A 122 -12.00 -14.38 6.46
C VAL A 122 -12.92 -13.80 7.52
N LEU A 123 -12.36 -13.09 8.53
CA LEU A 123 -13.14 -12.49 9.60
C LEU A 123 -14.18 -11.50 9.05
N ARG A 124 -13.81 -10.69 8.09
CA ARG A 124 -14.70 -9.70 7.47
C ARG A 124 -15.86 -10.34 6.70
N ASN A 125 -15.64 -11.50 6.11
CA ASN A 125 -16.70 -12.22 5.39
C ASN A 125 -17.61 -13.03 6.33
N VAL A 126 -17.05 -13.57 7.42
CA VAL A 126 -17.82 -14.31 8.42
C VAL A 126 -18.68 -13.37 9.27
N MET A 127 -18.08 -12.27 9.74
CA MET A 127 -18.75 -11.31 10.63
C MET A 127 -19.52 -10.22 9.88
N ARG A 128 -19.39 -10.15 8.55
CA ARG A 128 -20.05 -9.15 7.67
C ARG A 128 -19.91 -7.70 8.15
N PHE A 129 -18.67 -7.31 8.50
CA PHE A 129 -18.33 -5.93 8.81
C PHE A 129 -18.30 -5.04 7.55
#